data_ce10508ffbe9e986b3dbbae10a3c2a43
#
_entry.id   ce10508ffbe9e986b3dbbae10a3c2a43
#
_cell.length_a   1.000
_cell.length_b   1.000
_cell.length_c   1.000
_cell.angle_alpha   90.00
_cell.angle_beta   90.00
_cell.angle_gamma   90.00
#
_symmetry.space_group_name_H-M   'P 1'
#
loop_
_entity.id
_entity.type
_entity.pdbx_description
1 polymer ?
#
loop_
_entity_poly.entity_id
_entity_poly.type
_entity_poly.pdbx_seq_one_letter_code
_entity_poly.pdbx_strand_id
1 'polypeptide(L)'
;MLRPILRCVAVIATGLCLSSQSMAAGLLRYATIGEPPSLDIQMSTATIVATIGEHMFETLYAFDSKYKPQPLLVTGEKVEDGGKTLVISLRQGVKFHNGEEMTAADVVASLKRWGEFGARGALLMKKATSLTATGKYEVTLVLSEPNGAWKNLLAYPEGGPVIYPAAIASAAGSKPIEPKDYVGTGPYKFGEWRPNRYVELSRFDGYTPLGNPGDGYAGARVASFDTIRFVPVPDVGTRVSGVQAGDYEYAEFISGDLYDSLKSNSAINVHRNGAPLFGLFFMNSQTGILKDNYALRRAIQTAFKEEQALSVSFGPKALWDADGSIYPKGNPWYTETGVTNYNVGNAAKAKQMAKDAGYDGAPIRLLVSTNYQAHFDQATVFTKQLADAGINVQMMVVDWATLLKMRGQADQWDIFVTHHGFVPDPLLITFMNDSYAGWWKTPEKAKLTAAFTGTADPDERAKIWAELQALVYEQVPVIKVGNAYSYDIASKKLKGMGESSVLWPHFWNVSY
;
A
#
# COMPACT_ATOMS: atom_id res chain seq x y z
N MET A 1 61.70 -7.83 65.87
CA MET A 1 60.36 -7.26 65.76
C MET A 1 60.25 -6.80 64.33
N LEU A 2 59.69 -7.64 63.44
CA LEU A 2 59.47 -7.28 62.00
C LEU A 2 58.02 -6.91 61.80
N ARG A 3 57.81 -5.75 61.23
CA ARG A 3 56.49 -5.31 60.73
C ARG A 3 56.36 -5.72 59.26
N PRO A 4 55.23 -6.31 58.80
CA PRO A 4 55.00 -6.55 57.41
C PRO A 4 54.32 -5.30 56.76
N ILE A 5 54.83 -4.92 55.59
CA ILE A 5 54.29 -3.86 54.70
C ILE A 5 53.21 -4.48 53.86
N LEU A 6 51.97 -3.97 53.98
CA LEU A 6 50.83 -4.34 53.16
C LEU A 6 50.93 -3.55 51.84
N ARG A 7 51.13 -4.22 50.71
CA ARG A 7 51.03 -3.66 49.35
C ARG A 7 49.58 -3.79 48.84
N CYS A 8 48.90 -2.67 48.75
CA CYS A 8 47.63 -2.62 47.99
C CYS A 8 47.93 -2.67 46.51
N VAL A 9 47.44 -3.72 45.83
CA VAL A 9 47.39 -3.83 44.37
C VAL A 9 46.04 -3.32 43.93
N ALA A 10 46.02 -2.15 43.29
CA ALA A 10 44.81 -1.61 42.60
C ALA A 10 44.66 -2.30 41.24
N VAL A 11 43.66 -3.15 41.12
CA VAL A 11 43.27 -3.75 39.84
C VAL A 11 42.39 -2.74 39.09
N ILE A 12 42.97 -2.09 38.08
CA ILE A 12 42.19 -1.28 37.11
C ILE A 12 41.54 -2.24 36.13
N ALA A 13 40.25 -2.47 36.31
CA ALA A 13 39.42 -3.17 35.33
C ALA A 13 39.10 -2.21 34.15
N THR A 14 39.91 -2.31 33.11
CA THR A 14 39.59 -1.65 31.80
C THR A 14 38.48 -2.46 31.15
N GLY A 15 37.24 -1.96 31.25
CA GLY A 15 36.10 -2.48 30.49
C GLY A 15 36.30 -2.18 29.00
N LEU A 16 36.76 -3.19 28.25
CA LEU A 16 36.63 -3.16 26.79
C LEU A 16 35.16 -3.27 26.45
N CYS A 17 34.54 -2.12 26.07
CA CYS A 17 33.31 -2.12 25.27
C CYS A 17 33.66 -2.75 23.92
N LEU A 18 33.44 -4.04 23.77
CA LEU A 18 33.37 -4.71 22.49
C LEU A 18 32.09 -4.18 21.80
N SER A 19 32.21 -3.11 21.07
CA SER A 19 31.27 -2.78 20.01
C SER A 19 31.32 -3.96 19.03
N SER A 20 30.34 -4.85 19.08
CA SER A 20 30.12 -5.85 18.05
C SER A 20 29.83 -5.09 16.76
N GLN A 21 30.86 -4.83 15.94
CA GLN A 21 30.67 -4.48 14.56
C GLN A 21 29.97 -5.67 13.92
N SER A 22 28.66 -5.50 13.65
CA SER A 22 27.93 -6.41 12.78
C SER A 22 28.67 -6.41 11.44
N MET A 23 29.40 -7.48 11.16
CA MET A 23 30.01 -7.67 9.85
C MET A 23 28.87 -7.69 8.84
N ALA A 24 28.83 -6.73 7.94
CA ALA A 24 27.86 -6.66 6.88
C ALA A 24 27.91 -7.93 6.03
N ALA A 25 26.75 -8.48 5.68
CA ALA A 25 26.64 -9.81 5.09
C ALA A 25 26.58 -9.74 3.55
N GLY A 26 27.56 -9.12 2.90
CA GLY A 26 27.72 -9.26 1.45
C GLY A 26 26.56 -8.78 0.57
N LEU A 27 26.25 -9.53 -0.48
CA LEU A 27 25.28 -9.20 -1.52
C LEU A 27 23.93 -9.93 -1.30
N LEU A 28 22.83 -9.19 -1.29
CA LEU A 28 21.47 -9.73 -1.42
C LEU A 28 20.96 -9.52 -2.85
N ARG A 29 20.43 -10.58 -3.48
CA ARG A 29 19.86 -10.53 -4.83
C ARG A 29 18.36 -10.80 -4.75
N TYR A 30 17.58 -9.83 -5.20
CA TYR A 30 16.12 -9.87 -5.25
C TYR A 30 15.64 -9.97 -6.69
N ALA A 31 15.02 -11.09 -7.06
CA ALA A 31 14.42 -11.29 -8.38
C ALA A 31 13.04 -10.63 -8.46
N THR A 32 12.95 -9.53 -9.21
CA THR A 32 11.72 -8.76 -9.43
C THR A 32 10.99 -9.19 -10.70
N ILE A 33 9.68 -8.90 -10.78
CA ILE A 33 8.87 -9.22 -11.98
C ILE A 33 9.28 -8.41 -13.21
N GLY A 34 9.99 -7.28 -13.02
CA GLY A 34 10.37 -6.38 -14.10
C GLY A 34 11.30 -5.28 -13.63
N GLU A 35 11.51 -4.30 -14.49
CA GLU A 35 12.37 -3.15 -14.26
C GLU A 35 11.51 -1.90 -13.93
N PRO A 36 11.93 -1.04 -12.98
CA PRO A 36 11.22 0.21 -12.69
C PRO A 36 11.42 1.20 -13.85
N PRO A 37 10.41 2.06 -14.16
CA PRO A 37 10.58 3.10 -15.18
C PRO A 37 11.48 4.25 -14.71
N SER A 38 11.56 4.47 -13.41
CA SER A 38 12.42 5.44 -12.71
C SER A 38 12.47 5.06 -11.23
N LEU A 39 13.30 5.73 -10.41
CA LEU A 39 13.26 5.59 -8.95
C LEU A 39 12.76 6.87 -8.25
N ASP A 40 12.17 7.80 -9.01
CA ASP A 40 11.49 8.95 -8.43
C ASP A 40 10.13 8.56 -7.84
N ILE A 41 10.11 8.29 -6.53
CA ILE A 41 8.90 7.85 -5.82
C ILE A 41 7.76 8.85 -5.95
N GLN A 42 8.03 10.16 -5.90
CA GLN A 42 6.97 11.17 -5.94
C GLN A 42 6.17 11.12 -7.23
N MET A 43 6.78 10.73 -8.33
CA MET A 43 6.19 10.76 -9.68
C MET A 43 5.53 9.45 -10.10
N SER A 44 5.63 8.39 -9.29
CA SER A 44 5.17 7.05 -9.68
C SER A 44 4.37 6.37 -8.58
N THR A 45 3.27 5.74 -8.97
CA THR A 45 2.50 4.80 -8.12
C THR A 45 2.79 3.34 -8.46
N ALA A 46 3.88 3.05 -9.19
CA ALA A 46 4.29 1.68 -9.46
C ALA A 46 4.95 1.06 -8.21
N THR A 47 4.43 -0.06 -7.75
CA THR A 47 4.91 -0.76 -6.55
C THR A 47 6.43 -1.01 -6.58
N ILE A 48 6.98 -1.44 -7.72
CA ILE A 48 8.42 -1.69 -7.86
C ILE A 48 9.28 -0.44 -7.59
N VAL A 49 8.78 0.76 -7.92
CA VAL A 49 9.48 2.02 -7.63
C VAL A 49 9.54 2.26 -6.13
N ALA A 50 8.44 2.03 -5.43
CA ALA A 50 8.38 2.15 -3.98
C ALA A 50 9.21 1.04 -3.30
N THR A 51 9.09 -0.21 -3.74
CA THR A 51 9.87 -1.35 -3.19
C THR A 51 11.38 -1.09 -3.20
N ILE A 52 11.91 -0.55 -4.31
CA ILE A 52 13.33 -0.21 -4.40
C ILE A 52 13.63 1.09 -3.63
N GLY A 53 12.82 2.11 -3.85
CA GLY A 53 13.07 3.46 -3.38
C GLY A 53 12.98 3.63 -1.87
N GLU A 54 12.17 2.84 -1.15
CA GLU A 54 12.08 2.91 0.30
C GLU A 54 13.38 2.53 1.05
N HIS A 55 14.29 1.84 0.37
CA HIS A 55 15.61 1.60 0.92
C HIS A 55 16.50 2.85 0.88
N MET A 56 16.22 3.78 -0.04
CA MET A 56 17.01 4.99 -0.27
C MET A 56 16.36 6.26 0.29
N PHE A 57 15.03 6.33 0.24
CA PHE A 57 14.29 7.55 0.55
C PHE A 57 13.38 7.34 1.75
N GLU A 58 13.20 8.36 2.54
CA GLU A 58 12.31 8.35 3.69
C GLU A 58 11.26 9.45 3.60
N THR A 59 10.12 9.19 4.19
CA THR A 59 9.00 10.12 4.38
C THR A 59 9.03 10.68 5.82
N LEU A 60 8.21 11.68 6.12
CA LEU A 60 8.13 12.26 7.47
C LEU A 60 7.62 11.26 8.51
N TYR A 61 6.67 10.41 8.12
CA TYR A 61 6.11 9.32 8.92
C TYR A 61 6.25 8.00 8.15
N ALA A 62 6.14 6.87 8.84
CA ALA A 62 6.13 5.54 8.23
C ALA A 62 5.10 4.65 8.92
N PHE A 63 4.52 3.67 8.20
CA PHE A 63 3.55 2.75 8.79
C PHE A 63 4.21 1.68 9.65
N ASP A 64 3.66 1.48 10.86
CA ASP A 64 3.94 0.29 11.66
C ASP A 64 3.23 -0.95 11.07
N SER A 65 3.45 -2.13 11.66
CA SER A 65 2.82 -3.39 11.25
C SER A 65 1.30 -3.41 11.34
N LYS A 66 0.70 -2.42 12.00
CA LYS A 66 -0.75 -2.22 12.14
C LYS A 66 -1.27 -1.10 11.25
N TYR A 67 -0.50 -0.65 10.27
CA TYR A 67 -0.83 0.43 9.34
C TYR A 67 -1.10 1.78 10.02
N LYS A 68 -0.56 2.02 11.21
CA LYS A 68 -0.62 3.31 11.89
C LYS A 68 0.62 4.12 11.55
N PRO A 69 0.48 5.41 11.14
CA PRO A 69 1.63 6.25 10.85
C PRO A 69 2.38 6.60 12.15
N GLN A 70 3.67 6.29 12.17
CA GLN A 70 4.61 6.58 13.25
C GLN A 70 5.66 7.59 12.77
N PRO A 71 6.23 8.43 13.67
CA PRO A 71 7.32 9.33 13.33
C PRO A 71 8.53 8.60 12.74
N LEU A 72 9.10 9.12 11.62
CA LEU A 72 10.34 8.63 11.00
C LEU A 72 11.39 9.74 10.91
N LEU A 73 11.13 10.80 10.12
CA LEU A 73 11.98 11.99 10.03
C LEU A 73 11.53 13.14 10.95
N VAL A 74 10.51 12.89 11.77
CA VAL A 74 9.96 13.87 12.73
C VAL A 74 10.22 13.44 14.17
N THR A 75 10.20 14.41 15.09
CA THR A 75 10.30 14.20 16.55
C THR A 75 8.97 14.52 17.26
N GLY A 76 8.07 15.22 16.59
CA GLY A 76 6.75 15.54 17.12
C GLY A 76 5.99 16.50 16.21
N GLU A 77 4.72 16.68 16.53
CA GLU A 77 3.85 17.61 15.84
C GLU A 77 2.89 18.30 16.81
N LYS A 78 2.42 19.50 16.41
CA LYS A 78 1.28 20.19 17.03
C LYS A 78 0.23 20.43 15.97
N VAL A 79 -1.03 20.18 16.33
CA VAL A 79 -2.20 20.42 15.47
C VAL A 79 -2.98 21.55 16.11
N GLU A 80 -3.09 22.67 15.42
CA GLU A 80 -3.70 23.91 15.92
C GLU A 80 -4.86 24.33 15.01
N ASP A 81 -5.59 25.37 15.38
CA ASP A 81 -6.69 25.96 14.62
C ASP A 81 -7.75 24.92 14.14
N GLY A 82 -8.11 23.99 15.02
CA GLY A 82 -9.08 22.96 14.70
C GLY A 82 -8.64 22.00 13.59
N GLY A 83 -7.33 21.74 13.46
CA GLY A 83 -6.77 20.83 12.47
C GLY A 83 -6.32 21.50 11.17
N LYS A 84 -6.30 22.84 11.11
CA LYS A 84 -5.87 23.56 9.91
C LYS A 84 -4.38 23.90 9.92
N THR A 85 -3.77 24.06 11.11
CA THR A 85 -2.34 24.39 11.23
C THR A 85 -1.60 23.19 11.78
N LEU A 86 -0.63 22.69 11.02
CA LEU A 86 0.23 21.57 11.36
C LEU A 86 1.66 22.07 11.54
N VAL A 87 2.16 22.06 12.78
CA VAL A 87 3.56 22.41 13.11
C VAL A 87 4.31 21.11 13.33
N ILE A 88 5.29 20.83 12.48
CA ILE A 88 6.03 19.56 12.42
C ILE A 88 7.49 19.82 12.81
N SER A 89 7.93 19.19 13.90
CA SER A 89 9.33 19.25 14.37
C SER A 89 10.14 18.09 13.78
N LEU A 90 11.28 18.39 13.16
CA LEU A 90 12.11 17.43 12.43
C LEU A 90 13.21 16.86 13.33
N ARG A 91 13.68 15.65 12.98
CA ARG A 91 14.90 15.06 13.55
C ARG A 91 16.11 15.89 13.13
N GLN A 92 17.02 16.11 14.08
CA GLN A 92 18.29 16.80 13.84
C GLN A 92 19.39 15.80 13.51
N GLY A 93 20.39 16.23 12.75
CA GLY A 93 21.54 15.42 12.39
C GLY A 93 21.27 14.32 11.34
N VAL A 94 20.08 14.29 10.74
CA VAL A 94 19.77 13.38 9.63
C VAL A 94 20.59 13.78 8.41
N LYS A 95 21.35 12.84 7.83
CA LYS A 95 22.19 13.09 6.66
C LYS A 95 21.59 12.52 5.40
N PHE A 96 21.66 13.29 4.34
CA PHE A 96 21.49 12.78 2.99
C PHE A 96 22.69 11.93 2.54
N HIS A 97 22.51 11.14 1.49
CA HIS A 97 23.56 10.30 0.92
C HIS A 97 24.78 11.09 0.42
N ASN A 98 24.62 12.38 0.10
CA ASN A 98 25.70 13.29 -0.28
C ASN A 98 26.44 13.90 0.93
N GLY A 99 26.02 13.56 2.15
CA GLY A 99 26.62 14.00 3.41
C GLY A 99 26.06 15.31 3.98
N GLU A 100 25.20 16.01 3.25
CA GLU A 100 24.50 17.23 3.74
C GLU A 100 23.47 16.88 4.81
N GLU A 101 23.23 17.79 5.74
CA GLU A 101 22.22 17.62 6.78
C GLU A 101 20.84 18.06 6.27
N MET A 102 19.82 17.20 6.49
CA MET A 102 18.42 17.52 6.19
C MET A 102 17.90 18.64 7.09
N THR A 103 17.24 19.61 6.49
CA THR A 103 16.63 20.76 7.18
C THR A 103 15.16 20.94 6.76
N ALA A 104 14.48 21.88 7.41
CA ALA A 104 13.11 22.26 7.03
C ALA A 104 13.00 22.78 5.60
N ALA A 105 14.05 23.36 5.03
CA ALA A 105 14.05 23.81 3.65
C ALA A 105 13.90 22.66 2.67
N ASP A 106 14.54 21.51 2.95
CA ASP A 106 14.47 20.30 2.11
C ASP A 106 13.07 19.70 2.16
N VAL A 107 12.46 19.65 3.34
CA VAL A 107 11.08 19.20 3.54
C VAL A 107 10.10 20.09 2.79
N VAL A 108 10.22 21.41 2.91
CA VAL A 108 9.36 22.38 2.20
C VAL A 108 9.48 22.23 0.68
N ALA A 109 10.70 22.13 0.15
CA ALA A 109 10.92 21.95 -1.28
C ALA A 109 10.34 20.63 -1.79
N SER A 110 10.57 19.53 -1.05
CA SER A 110 10.06 18.20 -1.40
C SER A 110 8.54 18.12 -1.36
N LEU A 111 7.89 18.66 -0.32
CA LEU A 111 6.43 18.68 -0.20
C LEU A 111 5.78 19.61 -1.25
N LYS A 112 6.40 20.74 -1.60
CA LYS A 112 5.91 21.58 -2.72
C LYS A 112 5.95 20.83 -4.04
N ARG A 113 7.08 20.20 -4.36
CA ARG A 113 7.21 19.38 -5.58
C ARG A 113 6.20 18.24 -5.60
N TRP A 114 6.09 17.50 -4.50
CA TRP A 114 5.10 16.43 -4.37
C TRP A 114 3.66 16.93 -4.55
N GLY A 115 3.32 18.08 -3.95
CA GLY A 115 2.00 18.69 -4.05
C GLY A 115 1.63 19.12 -5.45
N GLU A 116 2.59 19.61 -6.23
CA GLU A 116 2.38 20.16 -7.57
C GLU A 116 2.43 19.07 -8.65
N PHE A 117 3.38 18.15 -8.57
CA PHE A 117 3.68 17.17 -9.62
C PHE A 117 3.52 15.71 -9.18
N GLY A 118 3.50 15.44 -7.88
CA GLY A 118 3.43 14.09 -7.35
C GLY A 118 2.08 13.42 -7.58
N ALA A 119 2.10 12.11 -7.79
CA ALA A 119 0.91 11.33 -8.11
C ALA A 119 -0.21 11.41 -7.05
N ARG A 120 0.15 11.67 -5.78
CA ARG A 120 -0.80 11.73 -4.65
C ARG A 120 -0.81 13.08 -3.92
N GLY A 121 0.10 13.98 -4.25
CA GLY A 121 0.30 15.25 -3.52
C GLY A 121 -0.92 16.15 -3.47
N ALA A 122 -1.69 16.18 -4.53
CA ALA A 122 -2.91 16.98 -4.63
C ALA A 122 -3.96 16.65 -3.55
N LEU A 123 -3.97 15.44 -2.98
CA LEU A 123 -4.92 15.03 -1.95
C LEU A 123 -4.76 15.81 -0.62
N LEU A 124 -3.55 16.30 -0.36
CA LEU A 124 -3.26 17.15 0.79
C LEU A 124 -2.99 18.60 0.35
N MET A 125 -2.10 18.78 -0.61
CA MET A 125 -1.52 20.08 -0.92
C MET A 125 -2.45 21.03 -1.68
N LYS A 126 -3.51 20.54 -2.32
CA LYS A 126 -4.57 21.42 -2.87
C LYS A 126 -5.29 22.24 -1.80
N LYS A 127 -5.29 21.76 -0.54
CA LYS A 127 -5.87 22.47 0.60
C LYS A 127 -4.84 23.34 1.32
N ALA A 128 -3.56 23.28 0.96
CA ALA A 128 -2.52 24.08 1.58
C ALA A 128 -2.63 25.55 1.16
N THR A 129 -2.74 26.44 2.14
CA THR A 129 -2.68 27.89 1.95
C THR A 129 -1.28 28.44 2.20
N SER A 130 -0.49 27.72 3.03
CA SER A 130 0.90 28.04 3.30
C SER A 130 1.70 26.78 3.65
N LEU A 131 2.94 26.72 3.20
CA LEU A 131 3.95 25.72 3.61
C LEU A 131 5.29 26.43 3.75
N THR A 132 5.80 26.55 4.98
CA THR A 132 6.97 27.36 5.31
C THR A 132 7.89 26.63 6.29
N ALA A 133 9.20 26.87 6.17
CA ALA A 133 10.18 26.56 7.20
C ALA A 133 10.11 27.66 8.28
N THR A 134 9.57 27.34 9.44
CA THR A 134 9.44 28.27 10.58
C THR A 134 10.66 28.22 11.49
N GLY A 135 11.56 27.27 11.28
CA GLY A 135 12.86 27.14 11.92
C GLY A 135 13.76 26.22 11.10
N LYS A 136 15.04 26.03 11.52
CA LYS A 136 15.95 25.10 10.84
C LYS A 136 15.39 23.66 10.78
N TYR A 137 14.65 23.26 11.82
CA TYR A 137 14.08 21.92 11.98
C TYR A 137 12.58 21.98 12.32
N GLU A 138 11.89 22.97 11.80
CA GLU A 138 10.44 23.10 11.99
C GLU A 138 9.78 23.56 10.70
N VAL A 139 8.69 22.86 10.36
CA VAL A 139 7.86 23.14 9.17
C VAL A 139 6.44 23.41 9.63
N THR A 140 5.84 24.49 9.14
CA THR A 140 4.43 24.80 9.35
C THR A 140 3.68 24.66 8.03
N LEU A 141 2.66 23.80 8.02
CA LEU A 141 1.69 23.63 6.95
C LEU A 141 0.33 24.16 7.39
N VAL A 142 -0.21 25.15 6.69
CA VAL A 142 -1.55 25.70 6.94
C VAL A 142 -2.49 25.27 5.84
N LEU A 143 -3.65 24.74 6.23
CA LEU A 143 -4.71 24.25 5.35
C LEU A 143 -5.92 25.19 5.38
N SER A 144 -6.65 25.33 4.28
CA SER A 144 -7.93 26.05 4.20
C SER A 144 -9.02 25.38 5.02
N GLU A 145 -8.97 24.06 5.15
CA GLU A 145 -9.86 23.22 5.94
C GLU A 145 -9.08 22.04 6.52
N PRO A 146 -9.54 21.41 7.62
CA PRO A 146 -8.89 20.24 8.19
C PRO A 146 -8.79 19.09 7.17
N ASN A 147 -7.73 18.30 7.27
CA ASN A 147 -7.58 17.06 6.50
C ASN A 147 -7.14 15.91 7.42
N GLY A 148 -8.12 15.12 7.90
CA GLY A 148 -7.86 14.01 8.82
C GLY A 148 -6.94 12.91 8.28
N ALA A 149 -6.72 12.84 6.97
CA ALA A 149 -5.81 11.89 6.33
C ALA A 149 -4.35 12.38 6.25
N TRP A 150 -4.04 13.60 6.69
CA TRP A 150 -2.74 14.24 6.46
C TRP A 150 -1.55 13.37 6.88
N LYS A 151 -1.62 12.71 8.04
CA LYS A 151 -0.54 11.88 8.56
C LYS A 151 -0.36 10.60 7.73
N ASN A 152 -1.48 9.95 7.33
CA ASN A 152 -1.45 8.80 6.44
C ASN A 152 -0.87 9.15 5.06
N LEU A 153 -1.20 10.33 4.52
CA LEU A 153 -0.66 10.81 3.26
C LEU A 153 0.85 11.11 3.36
N LEU A 154 1.33 11.63 4.50
CA LEU A 154 2.75 11.89 4.74
C LEU A 154 3.56 10.65 5.14
N ALA A 155 2.90 9.50 5.34
CA ALA A 155 3.52 8.20 5.63
C ALA A 155 3.52 7.24 4.43
N TYR A 156 2.68 7.50 3.41
CA TYR A 156 2.47 6.54 2.34
C TYR A 156 3.60 6.59 1.32
N PRO A 157 4.34 5.48 1.12
CA PRO A 157 5.55 5.53 0.33
C PRO A 157 5.30 5.53 -1.18
N GLU A 158 4.24 4.84 -1.68
CA GLU A 158 3.94 4.72 -3.10
C GLU A 158 3.36 6.03 -3.66
N GLY A 159 4.14 6.74 -4.46
CA GLY A 159 3.79 8.11 -4.91
C GLY A 159 3.80 9.12 -3.75
N GLY A 160 4.52 8.80 -2.68
CA GLY A 160 4.54 9.54 -1.42
C GLY A 160 5.56 10.68 -1.36
N PRO A 161 5.49 11.46 -0.28
CA PRO A 161 6.29 12.67 -0.09
C PRO A 161 7.67 12.36 0.50
N VAL A 162 8.48 11.57 -0.20
CA VAL A 162 9.87 11.34 0.19
C VAL A 162 10.67 12.64 0.14
N ILE A 163 11.66 12.75 1.01
CA ILE A 163 12.43 13.98 1.18
C ILE A 163 13.72 13.91 0.36
N TYR A 164 13.89 14.87 -0.54
CA TYR A 164 15.09 15.13 -1.34
C TYR A 164 15.79 16.40 -0.85
N PRO A 165 17.09 16.58 -1.13
CA PRO A 165 17.74 17.87 -0.99
C PRO A 165 16.98 18.95 -1.76
N ALA A 166 16.81 20.14 -1.17
CA ALA A 166 16.00 21.23 -1.73
C ALA A 166 16.46 21.64 -3.14
N ALA A 167 17.76 21.62 -3.40
CA ALA A 167 18.32 21.90 -4.71
C ALA A 167 17.86 20.89 -5.77
N ILE A 168 17.86 19.60 -5.44
CA ILE A 168 17.41 18.52 -6.34
C ILE A 168 15.90 18.62 -6.59
N ALA A 169 15.09 18.73 -5.52
CA ALA A 169 13.65 18.84 -5.65
C ALA A 169 13.23 20.04 -6.52
N SER A 170 13.87 21.18 -6.30
CA SER A 170 13.57 22.42 -7.05
C SER A 170 14.04 22.36 -8.49
N ALA A 171 15.22 21.78 -8.76
CA ALA A 171 15.76 21.67 -10.11
C ALA A 171 14.96 20.67 -11.00
N ALA A 172 14.46 19.58 -10.39
CA ALA A 172 13.69 18.56 -11.12
C ALA A 172 12.32 19.10 -11.59
N GLY A 173 11.63 19.88 -10.76
CA GLY A 173 10.30 20.41 -11.08
C GLY A 173 9.35 19.27 -11.51
N SER A 174 8.75 19.39 -12.69
CA SER A 174 7.81 18.41 -13.27
C SER A 174 8.47 17.19 -13.92
N LYS A 175 9.79 17.15 -14.01
CA LYS A 175 10.52 16.01 -14.61
C LYS A 175 10.87 14.98 -13.54
N PRO A 176 10.92 13.68 -13.88
CA PRO A 176 11.49 12.69 -12.98
C PRO A 176 12.93 13.04 -12.59
N ILE A 177 13.28 12.80 -11.35
CA ILE A 177 14.66 12.91 -10.87
C ILE A 177 15.51 11.85 -11.58
N GLU A 178 16.69 12.22 -12.03
CA GLU A 178 17.60 11.33 -12.76
C GLU A 178 18.52 10.53 -11.81
N PRO A 179 19.09 9.40 -12.26
CA PRO A 179 19.93 8.53 -11.41
C PRO A 179 21.06 9.22 -10.67
N LYS A 180 21.71 10.22 -11.27
CA LYS A 180 22.78 11.00 -10.63
C LYS A 180 22.33 11.79 -9.39
N ASP A 181 21.03 12.08 -9.31
CA ASP A 181 20.39 12.88 -8.28
C ASP A 181 19.50 12.02 -7.32
N TYR A 182 19.63 10.68 -7.38
CA TYR A 182 18.98 9.78 -6.41
C TYR A 182 19.64 9.88 -5.03
N VAL A 183 19.38 10.97 -4.36
CA VAL A 183 19.92 11.32 -3.04
C VAL A 183 18.79 11.39 -2.03
N GLY A 184 18.77 10.44 -1.10
CA GLY A 184 17.79 10.35 -0.01
C GLY A 184 18.46 10.29 1.34
N THR A 185 17.69 9.95 2.38
CA THR A 185 18.14 9.84 3.79
C THR A 185 18.16 8.41 4.30
N GLY A 186 17.75 7.41 3.48
CA GLY A 186 17.57 6.02 3.88
C GLY A 186 18.86 5.23 4.16
N PRO A 187 18.73 4.00 4.67
CA PRO A 187 19.87 3.15 5.08
C PRO A 187 20.73 2.63 3.92
N TYR A 188 20.20 2.68 2.70
CA TYR A 188 20.94 2.36 1.47
C TYR A 188 20.92 3.57 0.53
N LYS A 189 21.95 3.68 -0.29
CA LYS A 189 22.08 4.72 -1.32
C LYS A 189 22.18 4.09 -2.72
N PHE A 190 21.83 4.84 -3.73
CA PHE A 190 21.96 4.43 -5.13
C PHE A 190 23.41 4.09 -5.46
N GLY A 191 23.63 2.91 -6.05
CA GLY A 191 24.91 2.46 -6.56
C GLY A 191 24.97 2.62 -8.07
N GLU A 192 24.35 1.70 -8.80
CA GLU A 192 24.26 1.77 -10.25
C GLU A 192 22.95 1.17 -10.77
N TRP A 193 22.58 1.54 -11.99
CA TRP A 193 21.50 0.93 -12.74
C TRP A 193 22.02 0.44 -14.09
N ARG A 194 21.95 -0.86 -14.28
CA ARG A 194 22.27 -1.49 -15.58
C ARG A 194 20.97 -1.98 -16.21
N PRO A 195 20.42 -1.28 -17.20
CA PRO A 195 19.13 -1.63 -17.82
C PRO A 195 19.06 -3.10 -18.23
N ASN A 196 17.92 -3.73 -17.95
CA ASN A 196 17.65 -5.17 -18.14
C ASN A 196 18.58 -6.13 -17.37
N ARG A 197 19.38 -5.62 -16.43
CA ARG A 197 20.29 -6.46 -15.64
C ARG A 197 20.03 -6.31 -14.14
N TYR A 198 20.10 -5.10 -13.60
CA TYR A 198 19.80 -4.84 -12.18
C TYR A 198 19.80 -3.35 -11.84
N VAL A 199 19.14 -3.03 -10.75
CA VAL A 199 19.35 -1.83 -9.95
C VAL A 199 20.12 -2.24 -8.70
N GLU A 200 21.22 -1.56 -8.41
CA GLU A 200 22.07 -1.83 -7.25
C GLU A 200 22.03 -0.69 -6.23
N LEU A 201 21.85 -1.05 -4.98
CA LEU A 201 21.94 -0.15 -3.82
C LEU A 201 23.12 -0.57 -2.94
N SER A 202 23.86 0.39 -2.42
CA SER A 202 24.96 0.20 -1.47
C SER A 202 24.55 0.69 -0.08
N ARG A 203 25.06 0.04 0.97
CA ARG A 203 24.84 0.51 2.35
C ARG A 203 25.33 1.95 2.52
N PHE A 204 24.58 2.73 3.27
CA PHE A 204 24.98 4.09 3.65
C PHE A 204 25.47 4.12 5.10
N ASP A 205 26.77 4.13 5.30
CA ASP A 205 27.37 4.12 6.64
C ASP A 205 27.11 5.39 7.45
N GLY A 206 26.66 6.46 6.79
CA GLY A 206 26.24 7.72 7.44
C GLY A 206 24.82 7.69 8.00
N TYR A 207 24.07 6.60 7.79
CA TYR A 207 22.71 6.46 8.27
C TYR A 207 22.67 6.33 9.81
N THR A 208 21.76 7.06 10.45
CA THR A 208 21.52 6.97 11.89
C THR A 208 20.11 6.41 12.13
N PRO A 209 19.96 5.12 12.50
CA PRO A 209 18.66 4.54 12.79
C PRO A 209 17.99 5.20 14.00
N LEU A 210 16.66 5.04 14.08
CA LEU A 210 15.91 5.39 15.29
C LEU A 210 16.29 4.48 16.45
N GLY A 211 16.13 4.95 17.70
CA GLY A 211 16.47 4.18 18.89
C GLY A 211 15.44 3.13 19.31
N ASN A 212 14.20 3.20 18.79
CA ASN A 212 13.14 2.24 19.06
C ASN A 212 13.23 1.05 18.09
N PRO A 213 12.78 -0.16 18.49
CA PRO A 213 12.75 -1.33 17.60
C PRO A 213 12.01 -1.08 16.30
N GLY A 214 12.43 -1.74 15.22
CA GLY A 214 11.71 -1.73 13.95
C GLY A 214 10.34 -2.41 14.09
N ASP A 215 9.33 -1.82 13.46
CA ASP A 215 7.95 -2.33 13.40
C ASP A 215 7.33 -1.93 12.05
N GLY A 216 7.16 -2.88 11.15
CA GLY A 216 6.78 -2.59 9.78
C GLY A 216 7.82 -1.72 9.08
N TYR A 217 7.40 -0.56 8.58
CA TYR A 217 8.32 0.45 8.02
C TYR A 217 8.79 1.48 9.05
N ALA A 218 8.20 1.48 10.24
CA ALA A 218 8.55 2.38 11.33
C ALA A 218 9.71 1.85 12.19
N GLY A 219 10.24 2.72 13.07
CA GLY A 219 11.30 2.38 14.00
C GLY A 219 12.68 2.26 13.34
N ALA A 220 13.58 1.53 14.00
CA ALA A 220 14.96 1.37 13.55
C ALA A 220 15.04 0.62 12.21
N ARG A 221 15.81 1.17 11.27
CA ARG A 221 16.15 0.56 9.98
C ARG A 221 17.63 0.25 9.96
N VAL A 222 18.03 -1.00 10.14
CA VAL A 222 19.43 -1.42 10.20
C VAL A 222 19.83 -2.12 8.91
N ALA A 223 20.74 -1.53 8.15
CA ALA A 223 21.29 -2.13 6.93
C ALA A 223 22.33 -3.20 7.27
N SER A 224 22.02 -4.48 7.03
CA SER A 224 22.93 -5.60 7.28
C SER A 224 23.71 -6.06 6.06
N PHE A 225 23.23 -5.78 4.85
CA PHE A 225 23.90 -6.12 3.60
C PHE A 225 24.79 -4.96 3.14
N ASP A 226 25.94 -5.26 2.51
CA ASP A 226 26.74 -4.23 1.87
C ASP A 226 26.07 -3.72 0.60
N THR A 227 25.37 -4.64 -0.11
CA THR A 227 24.76 -4.38 -1.41
C THR A 227 23.43 -5.13 -1.53
N ILE A 228 22.44 -4.47 -2.14
CA ILE A 228 21.19 -5.09 -2.58
C ILE A 228 21.10 -4.92 -4.09
N ARG A 229 20.87 -6.01 -4.83
CA ARG A 229 20.56 -5.99 -6.27
C ARG A 229 19.14 -6.41 -6.55
N PHE A 230 18.39 -5.56 -7.21
CA PHE A 230 17.06 -5.85 -7.74
C PHE A 230 17.23 -6.27 -9.20
N VAL A 231 16.97 -7.53 -9.48
CA VAL A 231 17.23 -8.18 -10.76
C VAL A 231 15.91 -8.45 -11.48
N PRO A 232 15.63 -7.86 -12.65
CA PRO A 232 14.41 -8.13 -13.41
C PRO A 232 14.45 -9.56 -13.98
N VAL A 233 13.52 -10.40 -13.54
CA VAL A 233 13.34 -11.80 -13.97
C VAL A 233 11.85 -12.02 -14.25
N PRO A 234 11.35 -11.68 -15.46
CA PRO A 234 9.92 -11.71 -15.76
C PRO A 234 9.28 -13.10 -15.65
N ASP A 235 10.00 -14.16 -16.00
CA ASP A 235 9.49 -15.54 -15.95
C ASP A 235 9.46 -16.07 -14.51
N VAL A 236 8.28 -16.51 -14.04
CA VAL A 236 8.07 -17.00 -12.68
C VAL A 236 8.83 -18.29 -12.38
N GLY A 237 8.94 -19.19 -13.36
CA GLY A 237 9.69 -20.45 -13.24
C GLY A 237 11.16 -20.20 -13.01
N THR A 238 11.74 -19.24 -13.74
CA THR A 238 13.13 -18.79 -13.56
C THR A 238 13.35 -18.14 -12.19
N ARG A 239 12.40 -17.32 -11.69
CA ARG A 239 12.48 -16.77 -10.33
C ARG A 239 12.52 -17.86 -9.27
N VAL A 240 11.61 -18.84 -9.37
CA VAL A 240 11.52 -19.96 -8.42
C VAL A 240 12.79 -20.82 -8.47
N SER A 241 13.21 -21.24 -9.67
CA SER A 241 14.40 -22.07 -9.85
C SER A 241 15.65 -21.35 -9.34
N GLY A 242 15.76 -20.04 -9.57
CA GLY A 242 16.90 -19.24 -9.11
C GLY A 242 16.98 -19.15 -7.58
N VAL A 243 15.85 -19.02 -6.87
CA VAL A 243 15.87 -19.09 -5.38
C VAL A 243 16.25 -20.49 -4.90
N GLN A 244 15.75 -21.56 -5.54
CA GLN A 244 16.11 -22.94 -5.20
C GLN A 244 17.59 -23.24 -5.43
N ALA A 245 18.17 -22.70 -6.51
CA ALA A 245 19.60 -22.85 -6.81
C ALA A 245 20.52 -21.94 -5.97
N GLY A 246 19.96 -20.90 -5.34
CA GLY A 246 20.73 -19.89 -4.61
C GLY A 246 21.30 -18.79 -5.49
N ASP A 247 20.76 -18.59 -6.69
CA ASP A 247 21.09 -17.47 -7.57
C ASP A 247 20.45 -16.17 -7.07
N TYR A 248 19.31 -16.29 -6.36
CA TYR A 248 18.60 -15.19 -5.70
C TYR A 248 18.27 -15.58 -4.26
N GLU A 249 18.27 -14.59 -3.37
CA GLU A 249 17.86 -14.74 -1.97
C GLU A 249 16.36 -14.54 -1.79
N TYR A 250 15.74 -13.77 -2.68
CA TYR A 250 14.31 -13.41 -2.63
C TYR A 250 13.71 -13.31 -4.03
N ALA A 251 12.45 -13.69 -4.17
CA ALA A 251 11.69 -13.53 -5.41
C ALA A 251 10.22 -13.23 -5.12
N GLU A 252 9.68 -12.24 -5.84
CA GLU A 252 8.32 -11.72 -5.64
C GLU A 252 7.29 -12.34 -6.58
N PHE A 253 6.00 -12.20 -6.21
CA PHE A 253 4.83 -12.50 -7.03
C PHE A 253 4.89 -13.90 -7.66
N ILE A 254 4.92 -14.91 -6.81
CA ILE A 254 4.94 -16.31 -7.25
C ILE A 254 3.50 -16.78 -7.55
N SER A 255 3.37 -17.65 -8.54
CA SER A 255 2.07 -18.17 -8.98
C SER A 255 1.40 -19.05 -7.93
N GLY A 256 0.07 -18.88 -7.73
CA GLY A 256 -0.71 -19.57 -6.70
C GLY A 256 -0.69 -21.09 -6.79
N ASP A 257 -0.57 -21.66 -7.99
CA ASP A 257 -0.48 -23.10 -8.23
C ASP A 257 0.79 -23.74 -7.66
N LEU A 258 1.85 -22.95 -7.45
CA LEU A 258 3.11 -23.41 -6.86
C LEU A 258 3.13 -23.32 -5.32
N TYR A 259 2.12 -22.73 -4.69
CA TYR A 259 2.12 -22.43 -3.25
C TYR A 259 2.39 -23.65 -2.38
N ASP A 260 1.62 -24.74 -2.55
CA ASP A 260 1.72 -25.92 -1.69
C ASP A 260 3.06 -26.65 -1.87
N SER A 261 3.56 -26.74 -3.10
CA SER A 261 4.84 -27.34 -3.41
C SER A 261 6.01 -26.56 -2.81
N LEU A 262 5.98 -25.24 -2.89
CA LEU A 262 7.02 -24.36 -2.34
C LEU A 262 6.99 -24.31 -0.81
N LYS A 263 5.78 -24.31 -0.23
CA LYS A 263 5.61 -24.36 1.23
C LYS A 263 6.21 -25.63 1.86
N SER A 264 6.18 -26.74 1.15
CA SER A 264 6.79 -27.99 1.59
C SER A 264 8.31 -28.08 1.37
N ASN A 265 8.90 -27.11 0.63
CA ASN A 265 10.34 -27.10 0.35
C ASN A 265 11.15 -26.67 1.58
N SER A 266 12.08 -27.52 2.03
CA SER A 266 12.90 -27.27 3.23
C SER A 266 13.89 -26.12 3.10
N ALA A 267 14.23 -25.66 1.87
CA ALA A 267 15.20 -24.60 1.61
C ALA A 267 14.55 -23.21 1.46
N ILE A 268 13.20 -23.15 1.38
CA ILE A 268 12.44 -21.96 1.06
C ILE A 268 11.51 -21.56 2.21
N ASN A 269 11.41 -20.27 2.46
CA ASN A 269 10.33 -19.65 3.21
C ASN A 269 9.32 -19.03 2.22
N VAL A 270 8.04 -19.24 2.47
CA VAL A 270 6.95 -18.61 1.73
C VAL A 270 6.42 -17.45 2.58
N HIS A 271 6.42 -16.26 2.03
CA HIS A 271 5.94 -15.03 2.66
C HIS A 271 4.68 -14.55 1.97
N ARG A 272 3.54 -14.63 2.64
CA ARG A 272 2.30 -14.01 2.16
C ARG A 272 2.39 -12.50 2.40
N ASN A 273 2.10 -11.70 1.37
CA ASN A 273 2.11 -10.25 1.50
C ASN A 273 0.97 -9.78 2.44
N GLY A 274 1.27 -8.80 3.29
CA GLY A 274 0.32 -8.31 4.29
C GLY A 274 -0.83 -7.49 3.70
N ALA A 275 -0.56 -6.77 2.62
CA ALA A 275 -1.54 -5.93 1.93
C ALA A 275 -2.31 -6.71 0.86
N PRO A 276 -3.63 -6.93 1.02
CA PRO A 276 -4.41 -7.64 0.00
C PRO A 276 -4.76 -6.75 -1.18
N LEU A 277 -4.97 -7.41 -2.32
CA LEU A 277 -5.86 -6.92 -3.37
C LEU A 277 -7.29 -7.35 -3.03
N PHE A 278 -8.29 -6.54 -3.38
CA PHE A 278 -9.68 -6.95 -3.27
C PHE A 278 -10.43 -6.72 -4.58
N GLY A 279 -11.06 -7.78 -5.07
CA GLY A 279 -11.89 -7.74 -6.28
C GLY A 279 -13.17 -6.94 -6.03
N LEU A 280 -13.58 -6.20 -7.04
CA LEU A 280 -14.76 -5.32 -6.99
C LEU A 280 -15.60 -5.43 -8.26
N PHE A 281 -16.92 -5.55 -8.08
CA PHE A 281 -17.91 -5.28 -9.11
C PHE A 281 -18.49 -3.90 -8.88
N PHE A 282 -18.18 -2.97 -9.75
CA PHE A 282 -18.69 -1.58 -9.69
C PHE A 282 -20.06 -1.49 -10.35
N MET A 283 -21.03 -0.93 -9.65
CA MET A 283 -22.36 -0.65 -10.17
C MET A 283 -22.41 0.74 -10.80
N ASN A 284 -23.05 0.86 -11.97
CA ASN A 284 -23.30 2.14 -12.60
C ASN A 284 -24.39 2.90 -11.84
N SER A 285 -24.02 4.04 -11.24
CA SER A 285 -24.96 4.90 -10.50
C SER A 285 -25.48 6.07 -11.36
N GLN A 286 -24.98 6.23 -12.59
CA GLN A 286 -25.30 7.37 -13.44
C GLN A 286 -26.39 7.06 -14.46
N THR A 287 -26.39 5.85 -15.02
CA THR A 287 -27.32 5.42 -16.06
C THR A 287 -27.74 3.96 -15.89
N GLY A 288 -28.71 3.50 -16.69
CA GLY A 288 -29.11 2.11 -16.79
C GLY A 288 -30.01 1.64 -15.66
N ILE A 289 -30.28 0.33 -15.68
CA ILE A 289 -31.26 -0.35 -14.82
C ILE A 289 -30.87 -0.34 -13.33
N LEU A 290 -29.57 -0.18 -13.03
CA LEU A 290 -29.03 -0.14 -11.66
C LEU A 290 -29.01 1.26 -11.06
N LYS A 291 -29.20 2.32 -11.87
CA LYS A 291 -29.27 3.70 -11.38
C LYS A 291 -30.42 3.81 -10.37
N ASP A 292 -30.12 4.35 -9.18
CA ASP A 292 -31.08 4.58 -8.08
C ASP A 292 -31.90 3.35 -7.63
N ASN A 293 -31.66 2.16 -8.23
CA ASN A 293 -32.32 0.92 -7.85
C ASN A 293 -31.51 0.10 -6.86
N TYR A 294 -31.37 0.61 -5.63
CA TYR A 294 -30.63 -0.06 -4.55
C TYR A 294 -31.22 -1.42 -4.18
N ALA A 295 -32.54 -1.62 -4.36
CA ALA A 295 -33.20 -2.89 -4.09
C ALA A 295 -32.71 -3.99 -5.06
N LEU A 296 -32.58 -3.68 -6.37
CA LEU A 296 -32.03 -4.63 -7.35
C LEU A 296 -30.54 -4.89 -7.09
N ARG A 297 -29.76 -3.88 -6.75
CA ARG A 297 -28.34 -4.07 -6.40
C ARG A 297 -28.16 -5.00 -5.20
N ARG A 298 -28.99 -4.88 -4.15
CA ARG A 298 -29.00 -5.80 -3.01
C ARG A 298 -29.47 -7.21 -3.38
N ALA A 299 -30.39 -7.35 -4.33
CA ALA A 299 -30.79 -8.66 -4.86
C ALA A 299 -29.60 -9.33 -5.57
N ILE A 300 -28.87 -8.60 -6.40
CA ILE A 300 -27.64 -9.04 -7.06
C ILE A 300 -26.61 -9.50 -6.04
N GLN A 301 -26.34 -8.69 -5.01
CA GLN A 301 -25.41 -9.04 -3.93
C GLN A 301 -25.86 -10.30 -3.15
N THR A 302 -27.17 -10.47 -2.89
CA THR A 302 -27.73 -11.64 -2.20
C THR A 302 -27.56 -12.92 -3.00
N ALA A 303 -27.56 -12.84 -4.34
CA ALA A 303 -27.32 -14.00 -5.22
C ALA A 303 -25.87 -14.47 -5.18
N PHE A 304 -24.94 -13.59 -4.88
CA PHE A 304 -23.52 -13.87 -5.00
C PHE A 304 -22.96 -14.65 -3.80
N LYS A 305 -22.17 -15.68 -4.06
CA LYS A 305 -21.37 -16.46 -3.10
C LYS A 305 -19.92 -16.18 -3.38
N GLU A 306 -19.39 -15.17 -2.74
CA GLU A 306 -18.05 -14.61 -3.00
C GLU A 306 -16.94 -15.62 -2.76
N GLU A 307 -17.09 -16.49 -1.76
CA GLU A 307 -16.12 -17.55 -1.46
C GLU A 307 -15.87 -18.49 -2.64
N GLN A 308 -16.90 -18.80 -3.43
CA GLN A 308 -16.75 -19.61 -4.63
C GLN A 308 -15.94 -18.89 -5.70
N ALA A 309 -16.18 -17.59 -5.90
CA ALA A 309 -15.41 -16.79 -6.85
C ALA A 309 -13.94 -16.68 -6.43
N LEU A 310 -13.67 -16.47 -5.13
CA LEU A 310 -12.30 -16.44 -4.59
C LEU A 310 -11.56 -17.77 -4.80
N SER A 311 -12.23 -18.89 -4.50
CA SER A 311 -11.64 -20.22 -4.67
C SER A 311 -11.28 -20.53 -6.12
N VAL A 312 -12.14 -20.14 -7.07
CA VAL A 312 -11.87 -20.34 -8.50
C VAL A 312 -10.74 -19.44 -8.99
N SER A 313 -10.70 -18.18 -8.53
CA SER A 313 -9.75 -17.18 -9.04
C SER A 313 -8.35 -17.29 -8.43
N PHE A 314 -8.23 -17.76 -7.19
CA PHE A 314 -6.97 -17.69 -6.42
C PHE A 314 -6.50 -19.06 -5.88
N GLY A 315 -7.28 -20.13 -6.07
CA GLY A 315 -6.90 -21.50 -5.70
C GLY A 315 -6.77 -21.70 -4.18
N PRO A 316 -5.57 -21.92 -3.63
CA PRO A 316 -5.38 -22.32 -2.23
C PRO A 316 -5.97 -21.33 -1.23
N LYS A 317 -6.69 -21.85 -0.22
CA LYS A 317 -7.35 -21.04 0.83
C LYS A 317 -6.38 -20.09 1.59
N ALA A 318 -5.12 -20.41 1.62
CA ALA A 318 -4.10 -19.59 2.24
C ALA A 318 -3.87 -18.23 1.54
N LEU A 319 -4.29 -18.10 0.28
CA LEU A 319 -4.08 -16.92 -0.55
C LEU A 319 -5.30 -15.99 -0.65
N TRP A 320 -6.38 -16.28 0.07
CA TRP A 320 -7.56 -15.42 0.06
C TRP A 320 -8.40 -15.56 1.34
N ASP A 321 -9.12 -14.49 1.66
CA ASP A 321 -10.10 -14.44 2.74
C ASP A 321 -11.44 -13.95 2.22
N ALA A 322 -12.51 -14.70 2.52
CA ALA A 322 -13.88 -14.25 2.33
C ALA A 322 -14.23 -13.30 3.50
N ASP A 323 -13.90 -12.04 3.32
CA ASP A 323 -14.12 -10.97 4.30
C ASP A 323 -14.87 -9.83 3.63
N GLY A 324 -16.06 -9.52 4.15
CA GLY A 324 -16.91 -8.46 3.62
C GLY A 324 -16.51 -7.05 4.09
N SER A 325 -15.73 -6.92 5.17
CA SER A 325 -15.17 -5.62 5.52
C SER A 325 -14.28 -5.08 4.39
N ILE A 326 -14.38 -3.80 4.08
CA ILE A 326 -13.55 -3.19 3.04
C ILE A 326 -12.07 -3.31 3.40
N TYR A 327 -11.73 -3.13 4.67
CA TYR A 327 -10.37 -3.33 5.16
C TYR A 327 -10.21 -4.68 5.86
N PRO A 328 -9.05 -5.36 5.73
CA PRO A 328 -8.82 -6.66 6.35
C PRO A 328 -8.70 -6.57 7.87
N LYS A 329 -8.91 -7.68 8.57
CA LYS A 329 -8.70 -7.80 10.02
C LYS A 329 -7.30 -7.34 10.42
N GLY A 330 -7.22 -6.62 11.54
CA GLY A 330 -5.97 -6.04 12.05
C GLY A 330 -5.65 -4.65 11.50
N ASN A 331 -6.38 -4.17 10.48
CA ASN A 331 -6.28 -2.79 10.00
C ASN A 331 -7.09 -1.84 10.89
N PRO A 332 -6.66 -0.59 11.13
CA PRO A 332 -7.41 0.40 11.92
C PRO A 332 -8.83 0.70 11.39
N TRP A 333 -9.06 0.49 10.10
CA TRP A 333 -10.34 0.72 9.43
C TRP A 333 -11.22 -0.54 9.35
N TYR A 334 -10.80 -1.66 9.95
CA TYR A 334 -11.61 -2.87 9.95
C TYR A 334 -12.92 -2.65 10.73
N THR A 335 -14.04 -3.00 10.11
CA THR A 335 -15.37 -2.97 10.76
C THR A 335 -16.28 -4.00 10.09
N GLU A 336 -17.16 -4.63 10.86
CA GLU A 336 -18.21 -5.52 10.34
C GLU A 336 -19.55 -4.79 10.18
N THR A 337 -19.59 -3.48 10.44
CA THR A 337 -20.80 -2.68 10.34
C THR A 337 -21.34 -2.70 8.91
N GLY A 338 -22.60 -3.06 8.77
CA GLY A 338 -23.29 -3.16 7.48
C GLY A 338 -23.02 -4.45 6.68
N VAL A 339 -22.09 -5.31 7.09
CA VAL A 339 -21.74 -6.55 6.39
C VAL A 339 -22.81 -7.64 6.60
N THR A 340 -24.03 -7.39 6.16
CA THR A 340 -25.17 -8.30 6.36
C THR A 340 -25.48 -9.17 5.14
N ASN A 341 -25.10 -8.73 3.94
CA ASN A 341 -25.44 -9.41 2.66
C ASN A 341 -24.19 -9.91 1.94
N TYR A 342 -23.08 -10.08 2.61
CA TYR A 342 -21.85 -10.62 2.06
C TYR A 342 -21.86 -12.15 2.09
N ASN A 343 -21.43 -12.80 1.01
CA ASN A 343 -21.23 -14.25 0.89
C ASN A 343 -22.51 -15.08 1.13
N VAL A 344 -23.69 -14.54 0.76
CA VAL A 344 -24.98 -15.16 1.01
C VAL A 344 -25.27 -16.31 0.02
N GLY A 345 -25.18 -16.07 -1.28
CA GLY A 345 -25.39 -17.07 -2.31
C GLY A 345 -26.80 -17.68 -2.33
N ASN A 346 -27.83 -16.89 -2.02
CA ASN A 346 -29.22 -17.37 -1.96
C ASN A 346 -30.01 -16.98 -3.21
N ALA A 347 -29.96 -17.85 -4.24
CA ALA A 347 -30.62 -17.61 -5.50
C ALA A 347 -32.16 -17.43 -5.39
N ALA A 348 -32.82 -18.22 -4.54
CA ALA A 348 -34.27 -18.12 -4.37
C ALA A 348 -34.69 -16.77 -3.75
N LYS A 349 -34.00 -16.36 -2.68
CA LYS A 349 -34.21 -15.04 -2.03
C LYS A 349 -33.90 -13.91 -3.00
N ALA A 350 -32.79 -14.00 -3.74
CA ALA A 350 -32.39 -12.98 -4.70
C ALA A 350 -33.40 -12.83 -5.85
N LYS A 351 -33.94 -13.93 -6.34
CA LYS A 351 -34.99 -13.92 -7.36
C LYS A 351 -36.25 -13.16 -6.89
N GLN A 352 -36.68 -13.42 -5.65
CA GLN A 352 -37.84 -12.70 -5.10
C GLN A 352 -37.51 -11.22 -4.92
N MET A 353 -36.33 -10.89 -4.36
CA MET A 353 -35.91 -9.50 -4.20
C MET A 353 -35.80 -8.73 -5.52
N ALA A 354 -35.29 -9.38 -6.59
CA ALA A 354 -35.21 -8.77 -7.91
C ALA A 354 -36.59 -8.47 -8.48
N LYS A 355 -37.54 -9.41 -8.34
CA LYS A 355 -38.93 -9.20 -8.72
C LYS A 355 -39.58 -8.04 -7.96
N ASP A 356 -39.37 -7.98 -6.65
CA ASP A 356 -39.92 -6.90 -5.78
C ASP A 356 -39.29 -5.54 -6.10
N ALA A 357 -38.05 -5.54 -6.62
CA ALA A 357 -37.35 -4.36 -7.12
C ALA A 357 -37.77 -3.93 -8.54
N GLY A 358 -38.76 -4.62 -9.14
CA GLY A 358 -39.27 -4.30 -10.48
C GLY A 358 -38.39 -4.79 -11.63
N TYR A 359 -37.52 -5.78 -11.39
CA TYR A 359 -36.69 -6.34 -12.46
C TYR A 359 -37.52 -7.18 -13.43
N ASP A 360 -37.46 -6.85 -14.72
CA ASP A 360 -38.26 -7.42 -15.80
C ASP A 360 -37.51 -8.48 -16.65
N GLY A 361 -36.25 -8.78 -16.31
CA GLY A 361 -35.41 -9.71 -17.08
C GLY A 361 -34.53 -9.03 -18.11
N ALA A 362 -34.52 -7.70 -18.18
CA ALA A 362 -33.64 -6.97 -19.10
C ALA A 362 -32.15 -7.32 -18.82
N PRO A 363 -31.32 -7.42 -19.87
CA PRO A 363 -29.93 -7.80 -19.70
C PRO A 363 -29.12 -6.74 -18.95
N ILE A 364 -28.35 -7.18 -17.94
CA ILE A 364 -27.37 -6.39 -17.22
C ILE A 364 -26.02 -6.57 -17.89
N ARG A 365 -25.43 -5.52 -18.42
CA ARG A 365 -24.18 -5.54 -19.17
C ARG A 365 -22.99 -5.54 -18.22
N LEU A 366 -22.25 -6.65 -18.18
CA LEU A 366 -21.08 -6.84 -17.33
C LEU A 366 -19.79 -6.68 -18.14
N LEU A 367 -19.09 -5.58 -17.96
CA LEU A 367 -17.82 -5.29 -18.65
C LEU A 367 -16.66 -5.94 -17.91
N VAL A 368 -15.90 -6.81 -18.60
CA VAL A 368 -14.79 -7.57 -18.04
C VAL A 368 -13.64 -7.75 -19.03
N SER A 369 -12.42 -7.91 -18.52
CA SER A 369 -11.23 -8.18 -19.34
C SER A 369 -10.60 -9.53 -19.00
N THR A 370 -10.09 -10.24 -20.02
CA THR A 370 -9.31 -11.47 -19.89
C THR A 370 -7.83 -11.23 -19.62
N ASN A 371 -7.34 -9.99 -19.70
CA ASN A 371 -5.94 -9.67 -19.36
C ASN A 371 -5.62 -9.95 -17.88
N TYR A 372 -6.64 -9.93 -17.02
CA TYR A 372 -6.57 -10.38 -15.64
C TYR A 372 -7.46 -11.60 -15.46
N GLN A 373 -6.87 -12.80 -15.47
CA GLN A 373 -7.61 -14.05 -15.38
C GLN A 373 -8.56 -14.08 -14.17
N ALA A 374 -8.12 -13.59 -13.01
CA ALA A 374 -8.95 -13.54 -11.81
C ALA A 374 -10.23 -12.70 -12.00
N HIS A 375 -10.20 -11.61 -12.78
CA HIS A 375 -11.41 -10.84 -13.08
C HIS A 375 -12.40 -11.63 -13.94
N PHE A 376 -11.88 -12.34 -14.93
CA PHE A 376 -12.71 -13.18 -15.82
C PHE A 376 -13.33 -14.36 -15.06
N ASP A 377 -12.57 -15.00 -14.18
CA ASP A 377 -13.04 -16.11 -13.34
C ASP A 377 -14.13 -15.62 -12.37
N GLN A 378 -13.93 -14.49 -11.70
CA GLN A 378 -14.93 -13.87 -10.81
C GLN A 378 -16.21 -13.52 -11.57
N ALA A 379 -16.08 -12.89 -12.76
CA ALA A 379 -17.22 -12.57 -13.60
C ALA A 379 -17.98 -13.80 -14.08
N THR A 380 -17.29 -14.88 -14.38
CA THR A 380 -17.89 -16.15 -14.81
C THR A 380 -18.72 -16.77 -13.69
N VAL A 381 -18.16 -16.86 -12.47
CA VAL A 381 -18.88 -17.37 -11.30
C VAL A 381 -20.07 -16.46 -10.96
N PHE A 382 -19.88 -15.15 -10.96
CA PHE A 382 -20.93 -14.16 -10.72
C PHE A 382 -22.09 -14.32 -11.70
N THR A 383 -21.81 -14.35 -13.02
CA THR A 383 -22.81 -14.50 -14.06
C THR A 383 -23.62 -15.79 -13.89
N LYS A 384 -22.95 -16.91 -13.59
CA LYS A 384 -23.63 -18.20 -13.35
C LYS A 384 -24.58 -18.12 -12.16
N GLN A 385 -24.14 -17.58 -11.04
CA GLN A 385 -24.95 -17.49 -9.81
C GLN A 385 -26.14 -16.56 -9.98
N LEU A 386 -25.98 -15.45 -10.73
CA LEU A 386 -27.08 -14.55 -11.03
C LEU A 386 -28.10 -15.19 -11.99
N ALA A 387 -27.64 -15.97 -12.97
CA ALA A 387 -28.52 -16.74 -13.84
C ALA A 387 -29.37 -17.74 -13.05
N ASP A 388 -28.78 -18.41 -12.03
CA ASP A 388 -29.52 -19.33 -11.13
C ASP A 388 -30.57 -18.56 -10.29
N ALA A 389 -30.38 -17.28 -10.05
CA ALA A 389 -31.35 -16.36 -9.43
C ALA A 389 -32.34 -15.74 -10.43
N GLY A 390 -32.29 -16.09 -11.72
CA GLY A 390 -33.13 -15.51 -12.75
C GLY A 390 -32.77 -14.06 -13.13
N ILE A 391 -31.56 -13.62 -12.81
CA ILE A 391 -31.04 -12.31 -13.17
C ILE A 391 -30.13 -12.47 -14.40
N ASN A 392 -30.52 -11.85 -15.52
CA ASN A 392 -29.85 -11.98 -16.81
C ASN A 392 -28.62 -11.09 -16.91
N VAL A 393 -27.42 -11.66 -16.84
CA VAL A 393 -26.16 -10.95 -16.99
C VAL A 393 -25.52 -11.30 -18.32
N GLN A 394 -25.15 -10.28 -19.09
CA GLN A 394 -24.43 -10.44 -20.36
C GLN A 394 -22.99 -9.91 -20.21
N MET A 395 -22.02 -10.83 -20.28
CA MET A 395 -20.61 -10.49 -20.22
C MET A 395 -20.17 -9.83 -21.52
N MET A 396 -19.58 -8.63 -21.39
CA MET A 396 -18.91 -7.91 -22.46
C MET A 396 -17.39 -8.06 -22.26
N VAL A 397 -16.82 -9.02 -22.97
CA VAL A 397 -15.40 -9.38 -22.83
C VAL A 397 -14.56 -8.53 -23.77
N VAL A 398 -13.65 -7.73 -23.23
CA VAL A 398 -12.78 -6.81 -23.98
C VAL A 398 -11.34 -6.88 -23.45
N ASP A 399 -10.37 -6.34 -24.20
CA ASP A 399 -9.05 -6.11 -23.67
C ASP A 399 -9.03 -5.01 -22.60
N TRP A 400 -7.96 -4.97 -21.78
CA TRP A 400 -7.88 -4.06 -20.66
C TRP A 400 -7.88 -2.58 -21.05
N ALA A 401 -7.21 -2.22 -22.16
CA ALA A 401 -7.18 -0.82 -22.61
C ALA A 401 -8.58 -0.36 -23.06
N THR A 402 -9.30 -1.22 -23.76
CA THR A 402 -10.70 -0.99 -24.13
C THR A 402 -11.60 -0.88 -22.90
N LEU A 403 -11.44 -1.75 -21.90
CA LEU A 403 -12.18 -1.67 -20.64
C LEU A 403 -11.93 -0.31 -19.95
N LEU A 404 -10.68 0.12 -19.83
CA LEU A 404 -10.35 1.42 -19.23
C LEU A 404 -11.00 2.61 -19.95
N LYS A 405 -11.11 2.55 -21.27
CA LYS A 405 -11.81 3.56 -22.06
C LYS A 405 -13.33 3.49 -21.85
N MET A 406 -13.91 2.30 -21.96
CA MET A 406 -15.36 2.10 -21.86
C MET A 406 -15.92 2.42 -20.48
N ARG A 407 -15.20 2.06 -19.40
CA ARG A 407 -15.66 2.35 -18.03
C ARG A 407 -15.89 3.82 -17.74
N GLY A 408 -15.21 4.71 -18.47
CA GLY A 408 -15.44 6.17 -18.41
C GLY A 408 -16.72 6.64 -19.12
N GLN A 409 -17.44 5.76 -19.84
CA GLN A 409 -18.63 6.05 -20.64
C GLN A 409 -19.83 5.36 -19.99
N ALA A 410 -20.66 6.13 -19.28
CA ALA A 410 -21.72 5.58 -18.44
C ALA A 410 -22.80 4.79 -19.21
N ASP A 411 -23.02 5.09 -20.49
CA ASP A 411 -24.01 4.41 -21.34
C ASP A 411 -23.53 3.05 -21.89
N GLN A 412 -22.26 2.69 -21.68
CA GLN A 412 -21.66 1.49 -22.27
C GLN A 412 -21.79 0.24 -21.40
N TRP A 413 -22.10 0.35 -20.12
CA TRP A 413 -22.09 -0.78 -19.17
C TRP A 413 -23.02 -0.54 -17.99
N ASP A 414 -23.38 -1.60 -17.26
CA ASP A 414 -24.16 -1.54 -16.02
C ASP A 414 -23.32 -2.00 -14.82
N ILE A 415 -22.42 -2.95 -15.02
CA ILE A 415 -21.43 -3.43 -14.03
C ILE A 415 -20.07 -3.52 -14.72
N PHE A 416 -18.97 -3.21 -14.02
CA PHE A 416 -17.64 -3.59 -14.47
C PHE A 416 -16.81 -4.23 -13.36
N VAL A 417 -15.90 -5.13 -13.75
CA VAL A 417 -15.02 -5.85 -12.81
C VAL A 417 -13.63 -5.24 -12.82
N THR A 418 -13.08 -5.06 -11.62
CA THR A 418 -11.69 -4.66 -11.39
C THR A 418 -11.22 -5.15 -10.03
N HIS A 419 -10.01 -4.79 -9.63
CA HIS A 419 -9.51 -4.92 -8.27
C HIS A 419 -9.06 -3.57 -7.74
N HIS A 420 -8.95 -3.47 -6.42
CA HIS A 420 -8.34 -2.33 -5.72
C HIS A 420 -7.16 -2.84 -4.91
N GLY A 421 -6.03 -2.15 -4.97
CA GLY A 421 -4.91 -2.37 -4.08
C GLY A 421 -5.20 -1.81 -2.69
N PHE A 422 -4.47 -2.28 -1.71
CA PHE A 422 -4.51 -1.69 -0.38
C PHE A 422 -4.16 -0.19 -0.43
N VAL A 423 -4.91 0.60 0.32
CA VAL A 423 -4.63 2.03 0.57
C VAL A 423 -4.79 2.32 2.06
N PRO A 424 -3.93 3.18 2.64
CA PRO A 424 -3.86 3.37 4.09
C PRO A 424 -5.00 4.22 4.67
N ASP A 425 -5.76 4.90 3.82
CA ASP A 425 -6.85 5.77 4.24
C ASP A 425 -8.07 5.59 3.34
N PRO A 426 -9.29 5.48 3.90
CA PRO A 426 -10.53 5.33 3.15
C PRO A 426 -10.77 6.37 2.05
N LEU A 427 -10.29 7.60 2.21
CA LEU A 427 -10.41 8.64 1.18
C LEU A 427 -9.66 8.33 -0.12
N LEU A 428 -8.70 7.40 -0.07
CA LEU A 428 -7.91 6.97 -1.21
C LEU A 428 -8.59 5.85 -2.01
N ILE A 429 -9.67 5.26 -1.50
CA ILE A 429 -10.41 4.21 -2.20
C ILE A 429 -11.14 4.82 -3.39
N THR A 430 -11.00 4.20 -4.56
CA THR A 430 -11.50 4.77 -5.82
C THR A 430 -13.00 5.04 -5.83
N PHE A 431 -13.84 4.16 -5.24
CA PHE A 431 -15.28 4.39 -5.18
C PHE A 431 -15.70 5.50 -4.19
N MET A 432 -14.80 5.98 -3.35
CA MET A 432 -15.03 7.18 -2.54
C MET A 432 -14.95 8.47 -3.36
N ASN A 433 -14.28 8.44 -4.53
CA ASN A 433 -14.22 9.57 -5.44
C ASN A 433 -15.50 9.67 -6.32
N ASP A 434 -16.25 10.74 -6.18
CA ASP A 434 -17.52 10.99 -6.91
C ASP A 434 -17.37 10.98 -8.43
N SER A 435 -16.16 11.25 -8.94
CA SER A 435 -15.86 11.31 -10.38
C SER A 435 -15.34 9.99 -10.94
N TYR A 436 -15.05 8.98 -10.09
CA TYR A 436 -14.60 7.69 -10.57
C TYR A 436 -15.75 6.90 -11.20
N ALA A 437 -15.42 6.06 -12.18
CA ALA A 437 -16.40 5.19 -12.85
C ALA A 437 -17.21 4.38 -11.83
N GLY A 438 -18.52 4.36 -11.97
CA GLY A 438 -19.50 3.96 -10.94
C GLY A 438 -20.26 5.16 -10.37
N TRP A 439 -19.62 6.32 -10.30
CA TRP A 439 -20.21 7.64 -9.96
C TRP A 439 -21.12 7.61 -8.73
N TRP A 440 -20.69 6.93 -7.68
CA TRP A 440 -21.43 6.88 -6.43
C TRP A 440 -21.44 8.24 -5.73
N LYS A 441 -22.53 8.95 -5.92
CA LYS A 441 -22.71 10.31 -5.40
C LYS A 441 -24.11 10.47 -4.83
N THR A 442 -24.20 10.49 -3.49
CA THR A 442 -25.46 10.70 -2.76
C THR A 442 -25.28 11.75 -1.66
N PRO A 443 -26.36 12.42 -1.20
CA PRO A 443 -26.30 13.39 -0.10
C PRO A 443 -25.76 12.76 1.19
N GLU A 444 -26.12 11.52 1.50
CA GLU A 444 -25.70 10.78 2.68
C GLU A 444 -24.19 10.52 2.65
N LYS A 445 -23.65 10.03 1.51
CA LYS A 445 -22.22 9.85 1.30
C LYS A 445 -21.48 11.18 1.44
N ALA A 446 -21.98 12.24 0.82
CA ALA A 446 -21.33 13.55 0.88
C ALA A 446 -21.23 14.07 2.31
N LYS A 447 -22.31 13.93 3.11
CA LYS A 447 -22.33 14.29 4.53
C LYS A 447 -21.29 13.51 5.34
N LEU A 448 -21.28 12.19 5.22
CA LEU A 448 -20.35 11.33 5.94
C LEU A 448 -18.89 11.56 5.49
N THR A 449 -18.65 11.74 4.20
CA THR A 449 -17.31 12.04 3.67
C THR A 449 -16.78 13.38 4.19
N ALA A 450 -17.63 14.40 4.26
CA ALA A 450 -17.27 15.71 4.82
C ALA A 450 -16.91 15.59 6.31
N ALA A 451 -17.72 14.87 7.11
CA ALA A 451 -17.44 14.60 8.52
C ALA A 451 -16.11 13.82 8.69
N PHE A 452 -15.92 12.76 7.91
CA PHE A 452 -14.69 11.93 7.93
C PHE A 452 -13.43 12.73 7.61
N THR A 453 -13.53 13.65 6.66
CA THR A 453 -12.40 14.50 6.26
C THR A 453 -12.13 15.60 7.29
N GLY A 454 -13.19 16.11 7.94
CA GLY A 454 -13.14 17.25 8.85
C GLY A 454 -12.54 16.97 10.22
N THR A 455 -12.36 15.69 10.61
CA THR A 455 -11.76 15.33 11.90
C THR A 455 -10.43 14.59 11.70
N ALA A 456 -9.45 14.90 12.57
CA ALA A 456 -8.18 14.17 12.65
C ALA A 456 -8.19 13.12 13.78
N ASP A 457 -9.23 13.08 14.62
CA ASP A 457 -9.37 12.11 15.69
C ASP A 457 -9.54 10.69 15.11
N PRO A 458 -8.65 9.73 15.40
CA PRO A 458 -8.69 8.40 14.80
C PRO A 458 -9.93 7.60 15.17
N ASP A 459 -10.43 7.74 16.41
CA ASP A 459 -11.57 6.98 16.89
C ASP A 459 -12.88 7.52 16.30
N GLU A 460 -12.99 8.84 16.17
CA GLU A 460 -14.11 9.47 15.48
C GLU A 460 -14.12 9.11 13.99
N ARG A 461 -12.96 9.17 13.31
CA ARG A 461 -12.84 8.73 11.92
C ARG A 461 -13.24 7.27 11.74
N ALA A 462 -12.82 6.37 12.65
CA ALA A 462 -13.20 4.96 12.59
C ALA A 462 -14.72 4.75 12.72
N LYS A 463 -15.41 5.50 13.58
CA LYS A 463 -16.88 5.47 13.69
C LYS A 463 -17.56 5.93 12.41
N ILE A 464 -17.13 7.07 11.85
CA ILE A 464 -17.70 7.60 10.60
C ILE A 464 -17.43 6.65 9.45
N TRP A 465 -16.25 6.02 9.41
CA TRP A 465 -15.93 5.00 8.40
C TRP A 465 -16.87 3.79 8.51
N ALA A 466 -17.21 3.35 9.73
CA ALA A 466 -18.17 2.26 9.91
C ALA A 466 -19.56 2.62 9.34
N GLU A 467 -19.99 3.87 9.47
CA GLU A 467 -21.23 4.36 8.85
C GLU A 467 -21.12 4.42 7.33
N LEU A 468 -19.98 4.86 6.79
CA LEU A 468 -19.71 4.85 5.35
C LEU A 468 -19.72 3.43 4.77
N GLN A 469 -19.11 2.46 5.47
CA GLN A 469 -19.18 1.05 5.06
C GLN A 469 -20.62 0.50 5.12
N ALA A 470 -21.39 0.84 6.13
CA ALA A 470 -22.81 0.47 6.19
C ALA A 470 -23.59 1.03 4.98
N LEU A 471 -23.31 2.27 4.59
CA LEU A 471 -23.91 2.89 3.41
C LEU A 471 -23.49 2.20 2.11
N VAL A 472 -22.24 1.69 2.01
CA VAL A 472 -21.81 0.86 0.88
C VAL A 472 -22.69 -0.40 0.76
N TYR A 473 -23.01 -1.06 1.86
CA TYR A 473 -23.87 -2.25 1.86
C TYR A 473 -25.35 -1.94 1.64
N GLU A 474 -25.81 -0.76 2.03
CA GLU A 474 -27.17 -0.29 1.81
C GLU A 474 -27.42 0.09 0.33
N GLN A 475 -26.53 0.90 -0.24
CA GLN A 475 -26.66 1.45 -1.59
C GLN A 475 -25.98 0.61 -2.69
N VAL A 476 -25.07 -0.28 -2.29
CA VAL A 476 -24.32 -1.20 -3.16
C VAL A 476 -23.72 -0.50 -4.39
N PRO A 477 -22.85 0.52 -4.21
CA PRO A 477 -22.10 1.09 -5.33
C PRO A 477 -21.06 0.13 -5.88
N VAL A 478 -20.61 -0.79 -5.03
CA VAL A 478 -19.69 -1.88 -5.35
C VAL A 478 -20.09 -3.14 -4.60
N ILE A 479 -19.75 -4.31 -5.16
CA ILE A 479 -19.73 -5.59 -4.43
C ILE A 479 -18.27 -5.99 -4.29
N LYS A 480 -17.80 -6.12 -3.05
CA LYS A 480 -16.48 -6.65 -2.74
C LYS A 480 -16.50 -8.17 -2.85
N VAL A 481 -15.55 -8.75 -3.59
CA VAL A 481 -15.42 -10.22 -3.71
C VAL A 481 -14.74 -10.82 -2.48
N GLY A 482 -13.73 -10.15 -1.96
CA GLY A 482 -12.95 -10.58 -0.80
C GLY A 482 -11.49 -10.13 -0.93
N ASN A 483 -10.65 -10.56 -0.01
CA ASN A 483 -9.23 -10.25 0.00
C ASN A 483 -8.44 -11.36 -0.71
N ALA A 484 -7.52 -10.98 -1.59
CA ALA A 484 -6.57 -11.89 -2.23
C ALA A 484 -5.15 -11.42 -1.92
N TYR A 485 -4.26 -12.37 -1.64
CA TYR A 485 -2.89 -12.09 -1.24
C TYR A 485 -1.92 -12.69 -2.26
N SER A 486 -1.03 -11.88 -2.75
CA SER A 486 0.18 -12.38 -3.40
C SER A 486 1.12 -12.97 -2.35
N TYR A 487 2.05 -13.79 -2.80
CA TYR A 487 3.11 -14.29 -1.95
C TYR A 487 4.45 -14.29 -2.69
N ASP A 488 5.49 -14.22 -1.89
CA ASP A 488 6.87 -14.20 -2.31
C ASP A 488 7.60 -15.39 -1.72
N ILE A 489 8.78 -15.69 -2.21
CA ILE A 489 9.64 -16.74 -1.67
C ILE A 489 11.01 -16.19 -1.30
N ALA A 490 11.55 -16.70 -0.21
CA ALA A 490 12.88 -16.35 0.27
C ALA A 490 13.71 -17.60 0.58
N SER A 491 15.01 -17.49 0.41
CA SER A 491 15.95 -18.47 0.95
C SER A 491 15.82 -18.53 2.47
N LYS A 492 15.79 -19.72 3.06
CA LYS A 492 15.84 -19.91 4.54
C LYS A 492 17.10 -19.38 5.21
N LYS A 493 18.11 -19.00 4.45
CA LYS A 493 19.31 -18.33 4.98
C LYS A 493 18.98 -16.92 5.48
N LEU A 494 17.94 -16.28 4.93
CA LEU A 494 17.52 -14.94 5.36
C LEU A 494 16.81 -15.03 6.72
N LYS A 495 17.28 -14.23 7.67
CA LYS A 495 16.72 -14.05 9.02
C LYS A 495 16.17 -12.64 9.18
N GLY A 496 15.18 -12.46 10.05
CA GLY A 496 14.58 -11.16 10.30
C GLY A 496 13.50 -10.77 9.29
N MET A 497 13.25 -11.58 8.24
CA MET A 497 12.06 -11.42 7.42
C MET A 497 10.83 -11.69 8.30
N GLY A 498 9.97 -10.68 8.47
CA GLY A 498 8.70 -10.83 9.17
C GLY A 498 7.77 -11.84 8.47
N GLU A 499 6.73 -12.30 9.17
CA GLU A 499 5.73 -13.22 8.58
C GLU A 499 4.98 -12.57 7.42
N SER A 500 4.80 -11.25 7.46
CA SER A 500 4.25 -10.46 6.35
C SER A 500 4.88 -9.06 6.31
N SER A 501 5.16 -8.56 5.13
CA SER A 501 5.46 -7.15 4.93
C SER A 501 4.17 -6.32 5.09
N VAL A 502 4.31 -5.07 5.55
CA VAL A 502 3.16 -4.17 5.68
C VAL A 502 2.52 -3.91 4.31
N LEU A 503 3.31 -3.55 3.30
CA LEU A 503 2.86 -3.33 1.92
C LEU A 503 3.64 -4.22 0.94
N TRP A 504 4.98 -4.13 0.97
CA TRP A 504 5.92 -4.92 0.18
C TRP A 504 7.20 -5.19 0.97
N PRO A 505 8.07 -6.14 0.52
CA PRO A 505 9.25 -6.54 1.25
C PRO A 505 10.27 -5.41 1.37
N HIS A 506 10.96 -5.39 2.51
CA HIS A 506 12.09 -4.52 2.78
C HIS A 506 13.24 -5.33 3.41
N PHE A 507 14.49 -4.85 3.27
CA PHE A 507 15.68 -5.57 3.65
C PHE A 507 16.57 -4.85 4.67
N TRP A 508 16.03 -3.81 5.34
CA TRP A 508 16.59 -3.41 6.63
C TRP A 508 16.09 -4.38 7.72
N ASN A 509 16.90 -4.57 8.77
CA ASN A 509 16.68 -5.54 9.84
C ASN A 509 16.67 -7.02 9.36
N VAL A 510 17.16 -7.29 8.16
CA VAL A 510 17.29 -8.62 7.57
C VAL A 510 18.77 -8.96 7.41
N SER A 511 19.15 -10.22 7.72
CA SER A 511 20.54 -10.71 7.62
C SER A 511 20.59 -12.18 7.17
N TYR A 512 21.77 -12.71 6.95
CA TYR A 512 22.01 -14.15 6.79
C TYR A 512 22.05 -14.88 8.12
#